data_c032c01711d3a0517ce9045400bd40a4
#
_entry.id   c032c01711d3a0517ce9045400bd40a4
#
_cell.length_a   1.000
_cell.length_b   1.000
_cell.length_c   1.000
_cell.angle_alpha   90.00
_cell.angle_beta   90.00
_cell.angle_gamma   90.00
#
_symmetry.space_group_name_H-M   'P 1'
#
loop_
_entity.id
_entity.type
_entity.pdbx_description
1 polymer ?
#
loop_
_entity_poly.entity_id
_entity_poly.type
_entity_poly.pdbx_seq_one_letter_code
_entity_poly.pdbx_strand_id
1 'polypeptide(L)'
;MTAPTDPRAEWDLPPLGQMPRTADLEPLVTRVLAPNPSDMALDGTNTYLVGERGSGEVVVVDPGPADGSHLARVEAAAAARDAGVVALLVTHRHRDHAAAATPWADHFGVPVAAADPAVAGPAGWVLKHGDRLRCAGTELDVVATPGHSPDHLAFRLQSGAVLVGDHVLGRGTSVIAHPDGNVVAYLQSLRRVLDLGPAALYCGHGPELTEDPMAVLDYYMAHRAHRERRLLEVLAGGSATVDELVATVYASVPKNLWPAAARSTRAMLAKLLDEGRIDPSHIKASSQGRGSCQGASCQR
;
A
#
# COMPACT_ATOMS: atom_id res chain seq x y z
N MET A 1 13.42 3.02 -25.16
CA MET A 1 13.97 3.65 -23.92
C MET A 1 14.17 2.56 -22.88
N THR A 2 15.27 2.63 -22.13
CA THR A 2 15.56 1.70 -21.02
C THR A 2 14.54 1.84 -19.89
N ALA A 3 14.38 0.79 -19.06
CA ALA A 3 13.61 0.88 -17.83
C ALA A 3 14.28 1.87 -16.86
N PRO A 4 13.50 2.59 -16.04
CA PRO A 4 14.07 3.46 -15.01
C PRO A 4 14.82 2.60 -13.98
N THR A 5 15.93 3.12 -13.48
CA THR A 5 16.72 2.47 -12.42
C THR A 5 16.06 2.75 -11.07
N ASP A 6 15.89 1.71 -10.25
CA ASP A 6 15.41 1.85 -8.88
C ASP A 6 16.53 2.43 -8.00
N PRO A 7 16.36 3.62 -7.40
CA PRO A 7 17.41 4.23 -6.58
C PRO A 7 17.78 3.38 -5.36
N ARG A 8 16.86 2.55 -4.87
CA ARG A 8 17.06 1.67 -3.71
C ARG A 8 18.00 0.49 -3.99
N ALA A 9 18.37 0.25 -5.25
CA ALA A 9 19.29 -0.84 -5.61
C ALA A 9 20.70 -0.67 -5.03
N GLU A 10 21.07 0.58 -4.69
CA GLU A 10 22.37 0.93 -4.10
C GLU A 10 22.31 1.16 -2.59
N TRP A 11 21.11 1.06 -1.97
CA TRP A 11 20.93 1.30 -0.54
C TRP A 11 21.24 0.03 0.27
N ASP A 12 21.77 0.23 1.48
CA ASP A 12 22.00 -0.87 2.45
C ASP A 12 20.68 -1.26 3.15
N LEU A 13 19.77 -1.87 2.41
CA LEU A 13 18.50 -2.34 2.93
C LEU A 13 18.63 -3.74 3.52
N PRO A 14 17.97 -4.03 4.68
CA PRO A 14 17.96 -5.37 5.25
C PRO A 14 17.58 -6.42 4.20
N PRO A 15 18.25 -7.58 4.07
CA PRO A 15 17.79 -8.63 3.16
C PRO A 15 16.34 -9.02 3.41
N LEU A 16 15.61 -9.46 2.37
CA LEU A 16 14.24 -9.95 2.52
C LEU A 16 14.18 -11.10 3.54
N GLY A 17 13.23 -11.05 4.46
CA GLY A 17 13.10 -12.00 5.56
C GLY A 17 13.98 -11.68 6.78
N GLN A 18 14.75 -10.60 6.77
CA GLN A 18 15.67 -10.22 7.85
C GLN A 18 15.36 -8.86 8.50
N MET A 19 14.20 -8.28 8.21
CA MET A 19 13.79 -7.06 8.90
C MET A 19 13.63 -7.30 10.42
N PRO A 20 14.14 -6.39 11.27
CA PRO A 20 13.91 -6.46 12.72
C PRO A 20 12.41 -6.48 13.03
N ARG A 21 12.00 -7.31 13.99
CA ARG A 21 10.59 -7.41 14.40
C ARG A 21 10.08 -6.13 15.05
N THR A 22 10.95 -5.38 15.71
CA THR A 22 10.66 -4.07 16.32
C THR A 22 11.88 -3.18 16.11
N ALA A 23 11.66 -1.92 15.73
CA ALA A 23 12.71 -0.94 15.53
C ALA A 23 12.20 0.47 15.86
N ASP A 24 12.97 1.23 16.63
CA ASP A 24 12.78 2.67 16.78
C ASP A 24 13.38 3.36 15.55
N LEU A 25 12.55 4.05 14.78
CA LEU A 25 12.96 4.72 13.55
C LEU A 25 13.37 6.17 13.79
N GLU A 26 12.64 6.82 14.69
CA GLU A 26 12.89 8.18 15.19
C GLU A 26 12.24 8.33 16.57
N PRO A 27 12.48 9.42 17.32
CA PRO A 27 11.88 9.60 18.65
C PRO A 27 10.35 9.46 18.68
N LEU A 28 9.68 9.85 17.59
CA LEU A 28 8.22 9.77 17.48
C LEU A 28 7.71 8.38 17.05
N VAL A 29 8.53 7.55 16.40
CA VAL A 29 8.04 6.38 15.68
C VAL A 29 8.77 5.10 16.05
N THR A 30 8.01 4.09 16.49
CA THR A 30 8.47 2.70 16.63
C THR A 30 7.71 1.83 15.63
N ARG A 31 8.43 1.06 14.78
CA ARG A 31 7.84 0.07 13.88
C ARG A 31 7.79 -1.30 14.56
N VAL A 32 6.67 -2.00 14.38
CA VAL A 32 6.48 -3.39 14.78
C VAL A 32 6.04 -4.20 13.56
N LEU A 33 6.82 -5.20 13.18
CA LEU A 33 6.56 -6.04 12.01
C LEU A 33 5.59 -7.15 12.36
N ALA A 34 4.48 -7.25 11.62
CA ALA A 34 3.48 -8.31 11.74
C ALA A 34 4.00 -9.65 11.14
N PRO A 35 3.59 -10.81 11.67
CA PRO A 35 4.08 -12.13 11.24
C PRO A 35 3.31 -12.68 10.05
N ASN A 36 3.09 -11.88 9.00
CA ASN A 36 2.36 -12.25 7.80
C ASN A 36 3.19 -12.10 6.49
N PRO A 37 4.44 -12.63 6.44
CA PRO A 37 5.26 -12.53 5.24
C PRO A 37 4.58 -13.23 4.06
N SER A 38 4.67 -12.60 2.89
CA SER A 38 4.17 -13.14 1.63
C SER A 38 4.80 -12.43 0.44
N ASP A 39 4.58 -12.94 -0.77
CA ASP A 39 4.99 -12.26 -2.00
C ASP A 39 4.42 -10.84 -2.14
N MET A 40 3.29 -10.56 -1.48
CA MET A 40 2.63 -9.25 -1.52
C MET A 40 3.00 -8.37 -0.32
N ALA A 41 3.17 -8.97 0.86
CA ALA A 41 3.48 -8.26 2.09
C ALA A 41 4.98 -8.23 2.43
N LEU A 42 5.84 -8.77 1.58
CA LEU A 42 7.30 -8.85 1.81
C LEU A 42 7.61 -9.55 3.15
N ASP A 43 8.31 -8.88 4.07
CA ASP A 43 8.62 -9.39 5.42
C ASP A 43 7.39 -9.44 6.34
N GLY A 44 6.30 -8.78 5.96
CA GLY A 44 5.06 -8.61 6.70
C GLY A 44 4.55 -7.17 6.63
N THR A 45 3.45 -6.90 7.30
CA THR A 45 2.90 -5.56 7.46
C THR A 45 3.64 -4.80 8.55
N ASN A 46 3.98 -3.56 8.28
CA ASN A 46 4.54 -2.64 9.25
C ASN A 46 3.42 -1.93 10.00
N THR A 47 3.31 -2.22 11.28
CA THR A 47 2.49 -1.46 12.24
C THR A 47 3.37 -0.39 12.89
N TYR A 48 2.90 0.85 12.98
CA TYR A 48 3.68 1.94 13.57
C TYR A 48 3.01 2.44 14.84
N LEU A 49 3.80 2.60 15.91
CA LEU A 49 3.42 3.33 17.11
C LEU A 49 3.97 4.76 16.97
N VAL A 50 3.08 5.74 17.01
CA VAL A 50 3.42 7.14 16.84
C VAL A 50 3.01 7.94 18.08
N GLY A 51 3.94 8.68 18.66
CA GLY A 51 3.71 9.54 19.81
C GLY A 51 5.01 10.10 20.36
N GLU A 52 4.93 11.22 21.04
CA GLU A 52 6.08 11.81 21.73
C GLU A 52 6.45 10.98 22.96
N ARG A 53 7.75 10.69 23.14
CA ARG A 53 8.21 9.99 24.35
C ARG A 53 7.95 10.85 25.58
N GLY A 54 7.36 10.24 26.60
CA GLY A 54 6.95 10.94 27.83
C GLY A 54 5.57 11.56 27.80
N SER A 55 4.82 11.49 26.68
CA SER A 55 3.40 11.87 26.63
C SER A 55 2.50 10.88 27.38
N GLY A 56 2.96 9.65 27.61
CA GLY A 56 2.16 8.56 28.15
C GLY A 56 1.19 7.95 27.14
N GLU A 57 1.23 8.38 25.89
CA GLU A 57 0.27 8.01 24.85
C GLU A 57 0.97 7.63 23.54
N VAL A 58 0.36 6.69 22.77
CA VAL A 58 0.70 6.39 21.38
C VAL A 58 -0.56 6.15 20.58
N VAL A 59 -0.53 6.49 19.29
CA VAL A 59 -1.47 5.98 18.29
C VAL A 59 -0.83 4.81 17.56
N VAL A 60 -1.62 3.82 17.18
CA VAL A 60 -1.19 2.69 16.36
C VAL A 60 -1.69 2.90 14.94
N VAL A 61 -0.78 2.91 13.96
CA VAL A 61 -1.10 3.01 12.53
C VAL A 61 -0.96 1.63 11.90
N ASP A 62 -2.00 1.21 11.17
CA ASP A 62 -2.14 -0.10 10.54
C ASP A 62 -1.94 -1.24 11.55
N PRO A 63 -2.96 -1.59 12.34
CA PRO A 63 -2.89 -2.67 13.32
C PRO A 63 -2.59 -4.04 12.71
N GLY A 64 -2.72 -4.16 11.37
CA GLY A 64 -2.30 -5.33 10.62
C GLY A 64 -3.31 -6.49 10.64
N PRO A 65 -2.82 -7.74 10.48
CA PRO A 65 -3.64 -8.92 10.58
C PRO A 65 -4.08 -9.16 12.04
N ALA A 66 -5.23 -9.79 12.22
CA ALA A 66 -5.72 -10.18 13.56
C ALA A 66 -4.91 -11.36 14.12
N ASP A 67 -3.70 -11.10 14.60
CA ASP A 67 -2.75 -12.06 15.15
C ASP A 67 -2.41 -11.71 16.60
N GLY A 68 -2.61 -12.67 17.54
CA GLY A 68 -2.38 -12.42 18.96
C GLY A 68 -0.90 -12.23 19.32
N SER A 69 0.04 -12.80 18.57
CA SER A 69 1.47 -12.60 18.80
C SER A 69 1.92 -11.23 18.31
N HIS A 70 1.23 -10.67 17.32
CA HIS A 70 1.45 -9.30 16.86
C HIS A 70 0.90 -8.29 17.87
N LEU A 71 -0.32 -8.50 18.38
CA LEU A 71 -0.88 -7.67 19.45
C LEU A 71 0.07 -7.60 20.65
N ALA A 72 0.53 -8.76 21.15
CA ALA A 72 1.46 -8.80 22.29
C ALA A 72 2.78 -8.01 22.04
N ARG A 73 3.28 -8.01 20.80
CA ARG A 73 4.47 -7.20 20.45
C ARG A 73 4.17 -5.71 20.40
N VAL A 74 3.00 -5.32 19.91
CA VAL A 74 2.56 -3.92 19.90
C VAL A 74 2.38 -3.41 21.33
N GLU A 75 1.75 -4.20 22.22
CA GLU A 75 1.64 -3.90 23.64
C GLU A 75 3.02 -3.72 24.31
N ALA A 76 3.93 -4.67 24.05
CA ALA A 76 5.30 -4.59 24.58
C ALA A 76 6.05 -3.35 24.07
N ALA A 77 5.86 -2.98 22.80
CA ALA A 77 6.46 -1.77 22.22
C ALA A 77 5.86 -0.48 22.82
N ALA A 78 4.55 -0.45 23.07
CA ALA A 78 3.90 0.67 23.76
C ALA A 78 4.39 0.79 25.21
N ALA A 79 4.47 -0.32 25.94
CA ALA A 79 5.00 -0.38 27.30
C ALA A 79 6.47 0.08 27.38
N ALA A 80 7.31 -0.26 26.39
CA ALA A 80 8.70 0.19 26.30
C ALA A 80 8.83 1.71 26.06
N ARG A 81 7.72 2.37 25.71
CA ARG A 81 7.61 3.83 25.56
C ARG A 81 6.94 4.47 26.78
N ASP A 82 6.60 3.69 27.81
CA ASP A 82 5.77 4.11 28.94
C ASP A 82 4.43 4.74 28.47
N ALA A 83 3.80 4.15 27.47
CA ALA A 83 2.64 4.73 26.80
C ALA A 83 1.47 3.75 26.66
N GLY A 84 0.25 4.28 26.79
CA GLY A 84 -0.99 3.58 26.44
C GLY A 84 -1.43 3.89 25.01
N VAL A 85 -2.09 2.93 24.36
CA VAL A 85 -2.70 3.16 23.04
C VAL A 85 -3.96 4.00 23.21
N VAL A 86 -4.09 5.11 22.43
CA VAL A 86 -5.23 6.03 22.53
C VAL A 86 -6.11 6.09 21.29
N ALA A 87 -5.62 5.62 20.14
CA ALA A 87 -6.39 5.46 18.92
C ALA A 87 -5.71 4.47 17.95
N LEU A 88 -6.49 3.87 17.05
CA LEU A 88 -6.00 3.10 15.91
C LEU A 88 -6.26 3.90 14.62
N LEU A 89 -5.24 4.11 13.82
CA LEU A 89 -5.34 4.75 12.52
C LEU A 89 -5.16 3.67 11.44
N VAL A 90 -5.94 3.73 10.38
CA VAL A 90 -5.85 2.78 9.27
C VAL A 90 -5.60 3.52 7.97
N THR A 91 -4.53 3.17 7.26
CA THR A 91 -4.21 3.78 5.97
C THR A 91 -5.23 3.41 4.91
N HIS A 92 -5.67 2.15 4.88
CA HIS A 92 -6.66 1.67 3.92
C HIS A 92 -7.27 0.32 4.36
N ARG A 93 -8.38 -0.06 3.73
CA ARG A 93 -9.24 -1.19 4.10
C ARG A 93 -8.70 -2.60 3.82
N HIS A 94 -7.52 -2.77 3.19
CA HIS A 94 -6.99 -4.10 2.95
C HIS A 94 -6.78 -4.87 4.25
N ARG A 95 -7.05 -6.17 4.21
CA ARG A 95 -7.14 -7.00 5.42
C ARG A 95 -5.85 -7.08 6.21
N ASP A 96 -4.73 -7.04 5.53
CA ASP A 96 -3.40 -7.05 6.13
C ASP A 96 -3.04 -5.73 6.85
N HIS A 97 -3.83 -4.68 6.68
CA HIS A 97 -3.73 -3.41 7.42
C HIS A 97 -4.87 -3.23 8.42
N ALA A 98 -6.10 -3.60 8.04
CA ALA A 98 -7.32 -3.26 8.77
C ALA A 98 -7.94 -4.41 9.57
N ALA A 99 -7.55 -5.69 9.37
CA ALA A 99 -8.27 -6.82 9.96
C ALA A 99 -8.25 -6.80 11.50
N ALA A 100 -7.20 -6.27 12.11
CA ALA A 100 -7.09 -6.14 13.55
C ALA A 100 -7.74 -4.87 14.11
N ALA A 101 -8.21 -3.91 13.27
CA ALA A 101 -8.70 -2.62 13.74
C ALA A 101 -9.84 -2.75 14.76
N THR A 102 -10.94 -3.44 14.42
CA THR A 102 -12.07 -3.62 15.33
C THR A 102 -11.71 -4.41 16.60
N PRO A 103 -11.10 -5.63 16.51
CA PRO A 103 -10.78 -6.38 17.72
C PRO A 103 -9.76 -5.67 18.62
N TRP A 104 -8.83 -4.89 18.08
CA TRP A 104 -7.90 -4.13 18.92
C TRP A 104 -8.52 -2.86 19.48
N ALA A 105 -9.45 -2.21 18.76
CA ALA A 105 -10.23 -1.11 19.31
C ALA A 105 -11.02 -1.53 20.53
N ASP A 106 -11.68 -2.69 20.46
CA ASP A 106 -12.40 -3.29 21.60
C ASP A 106 -11.45 -3.64 22.76
N HIS A 107 -10.28 -4.20 22.44
CA HIS A 107 -9.27 -4.61 23.41
C HIS A 107 -8.69 -3.42 24.19
N PHE A 108 -8.33 -2.35 23.48
CA PHE A 108 -7.75 -1.14 24.11
C PHE A 108 -8.81 -0.14 24.59
N GLY A 109 -10.07 -0.30 24.20
CA GLY A 109 -11.14 0.66 24.53
C GLY A 109 -10.98 2.01 23.81
N VAL A 110 -10.49 2.01 22.54
CA VAL A 110 -10.12 3.22 21.79
C VAL A 110 -10.84 3.30 20.44
N PRO A 111 -10.98 4.51 19.84
CA PRO A 111 -11.57 4.66 18.52
C PRO A 111 -10.65 4.16 17.40
N VAL A 112 -11.27 3.75 16.27
CA VAL A 112 -10.60 3.57 14.99
C VAL A 112 -10.79 4.81 14.12
N ALA A 113 -9.74 5.29 13.47
CA ALA A 113 -9.77 6.40 12.54
C ALA A 113 -9.35 5.92 11.14
N ALA A 114 -10.22 6.07 10.15
CA ALA A 114 -10.02 5.61 8.77
C ALA A 114 -10.82 6.45 7.78
N ALA A 115 -10.49 6.43 6.48
CA ALA A 115 -11.32 7.07 5.47
C ALA A 115 -12.60 6.27 5.17
N ASP A 116 -12.53 4.93 5.21
CA ASP A 116 -13.70 4.08 5.02
C ASP A 116 -14.55 4.03 6.31
N PRO A 117 -15.81 4.51 6.29
CA PRO A 117 -16.69 4.45 7.45
C PRO A 117 -16.93 3.03 7.98
N ALA A 118 -16.85 2.02 7.10
CA ALA A 118 -17.00 0.61 7.50
C ALA A 118 -15.82 0.12 8.34
N VAL A 119 -14.62 0.65 8.09
CA VAL A 119 -13.41 0.36 8.87
C VAL A 119 -13.40 1.18 10.17
N ALA A 120 -13.76 2.46 10.12
CA ALA A 120 -13.83 3.32 11.30
C ALA A 120 -14.87 2.81 12.32
N GLY A 121 -15.97 2.23 11.82
CA GLY A 121 -17.07 1.78 12.68
C GLY A 121 -17.90 2.92 13.29
N PRO A 122 -18.96 2.59 14.04
CA PRO A 122 -19.93 3.59 14.53
C PRO A 122 -19.38 4.55 15.60
N ALA A 123 -18.35 4.14 16.33
CA ALA A 123 -17.70 4.95 17.38
C ALA A 123 -16.37 5.59 16.91
N GLY A 124 -15.97 5.31 15.66
CA GLY A 124 -14.70 5.77 15.11
C GLY A 124 -14.79 7.12 14.40
N TRP A 125 -13.65 7.55 13.87
CA TRP A 125 -13.51 8.83 13.17
C TRP A 125 -13.32 8.61 11.68
N VAL A 126 -14.21 9.19 10.88
CA VAL A 126 -14.06 9.18 9.41
C VAL A 126 -13.14 10.31 8.99
N LEU A 127 -11.93 9.96 8.56
CA LEU A 127 -10.87 10.89 8.20
C LEU A 127 -10.98 11.36 6.75
N LYS A 128 -10.56 12.61 6.51
CA LYS A 128 -10.52 13.24 5.18
C LYS A 128 -9.18 13.92 4.94
N HIS A 129 -8.89 14.19 3.68
CA HIS A 129 -7.73 15.00 3.31
C HIS A 129 -7.77 16.37 3.99
N GLY A 130 -6.67 16.75 4.62
CA GLY A 130 -6.51 18.02 5.32
C GLY A 130 -6.94 17.99 6.79
N ASP A 131 -7.51 16.88 7.27
CA ASP A 131 -7.73 16.70 8.71
C ASP A 131 -6.39 16.69 9.44
N ARG A 132 -6.42 17.12 10.71
CA ARG A 132 -5.27 17.20 11.58
C ARG A 132 -5.57 16.53 12.90
N LEU A 133 -4.83 15.47 13.21
CA LEU A 133 -4.99 14.71 14.44
C LEU A 133 -3.98 15.21 15.46
N ARG A 134 -4.46 15.67 16.63
CA ARG A 134 -3.63 16.06 17.78
C ARG A 134 -3.82 15.05 18.88
N CYS A 135 -2.86 14.17 19.05
CA CYS A 135 -2.89 13.09 20.02
C CYS A 135 -1.46 12.61 20.32
N ALA A 136 -1.29 11.88 21.41
CA ALA A 136 0.00 11.29 21.78
C ALA A 136 1.17 12.31 21.80
N GLY A 137 0.90 13.56 22.23
CA GLY A 137 1.91 14.64 22.30
C GLY A 137 2.37 15.18 20.94
N THR A 138 1.79 14.75 19.82
CA THR A 138 2.20 15.15 18.47
C THR A 138 1.01 15.50 17.58
N GLU A 139 1.29 15.92 16.37
CA GLU A 139 0.29 16.21 15.33
C GLU A 139 0.58 15.43 14.07
N LEU A 140 -0.47 14.85 13.46
CA LEU A 140 -0.42 14.16 12.19
C LEU A 140 -1.35 14.86 11.20
N ASP A 141 -0.84 15.26 10.03
CA ASP A 141 -1.67 15.73 8.93
C ASP A 141 -2.17 14.54 8.09
N VAL A 142 -3.46 14.49 7.83
CA VAL A 142 -4.09 13.44 7.02
C VAL A 142 -4.03 13.82 5.54
N VAL A 143 -3.43 12.98 4.74
CA VAL A 143 -3.24 13.18 3.30
C VAL A 143 -3.96 12.07 2.54
N ALA A 144 -5.06 12.37 1.84
CA ALA A 144 -5.69 11.36 0.99
C ALA A 144 -4.77 11.01 -0.19
N THR A 145 -4.50 9.71 -0.33
CA THR A 145 -3.62 9.14 -1.39
C THR A 145 -4.32 7.98 -2.13
N PRO A 146 -5.53 8.21 -2.69
CA PRO A 146 -6.25 7.16 -3.40
C PRO A 146 -5.47 6.67 -4.61
N GLY A 147 -5.75 5.43 -5.01
CA GLY A 147 -5.20 4.85 -6.23
C GLY A 147 -4.76 3.39 -6.08
N HIS A 148 -4.06 3.02 -5.02
CA HIS A 148 -3.87 1.62 -4.63
C HIS A 148 -5.19 1.04 -4.08
N SER A 149 -5.82 1.76 -3.17
CA SER A 149 -7.18 1.60 -2.70
C SER A 149 -7.91 2.95 -2.76
N PRO A 150 -9.24 3.01 -2.96
CA PRO A 150 -9.98 4.27 -3.07
C PRO A 150 -10.02 5.07 -1.76
N ASP A 151 -9.91 4.40 -0.63
CA ASP A 151 -9.93 4.95 0.74
C ASP A 151 -8.55 5.25 1.31
N HIS A 152 -7.48 5.12 0.49
CA HIS A 152 -6.12 5.19 0.99
C HIS A 152 -5.75 6.57 1.55
N LEU A 153 -5.15 6.57 2.75
CA LEU A 153 -4.59 7.73 3.44
C LEU A 153 -3.10 7.54 3.70
N ALA A 154 -2.38 8.64 3.71
CA ALA A 154 -1.05 8.76 4.30
C ALA A 154 -1.11 9.74 5.48
N PHE A 155 -0.18 9.61 6.43
CA PHE A 155 -0.10 10.47 7.61
C PHE A 155 1.28 11.15 7.65
N ARG A 156 1.29 12.49 7.53
CA ARG A 156 2.52 13.28 7.63
C ARG A 156 2.79 13.65 9.08
N LEU A 157 3.99 13.37 9.54
CA LEU A 157 4.47 13.70 10.87
C LEU A 157 5.12 15.09 10.92
N GLN A 158 5.25 15.66 12.12
CA GLN A 158 5.96 16.93 12.33
C GLN A 158 7.45 16.84 11.97
N SER A 159 8.07 15.66 12.06
CA SER A 159 9.44 15.41 11.62
C SER A 159 9.63 15.56 10.09
N GLY A 160 8.53 15.64 9.33
CA GLY A 160 8.54 15.61 7.88
C GLY A 160 8.48 14.20 7.31
N ALA A 161 8.56 13.15 8.11
CA ALA A 161 8.34 11.78 7.66
C ALA A 161 6.85 11.56 7.30
N VAL A 162 6.59 10.63 6.38
CA VAL A 162 5.23 10.29 5.93
C VAL A 162 5.01 8.79 6.02
N LEU A 163 4.01 8.37 6.79
CA LEU A 163 3.50 7.01 6.80
C LEU A 163 2.64 6.84 5.54
N VAL A 164 3.15 6.09 4.56
CA VAL A 164 2.58 6.03 3.20
C VAL A 164 1.78 4.78 2.92
N GLY A 165 1.62 3.89 3.90
CA GLY A 165 0.92 2.61 3.69
C GLY A 165 1.43 1.90 2.44
N ASP A 166 0.49 1.41 1.62
CA ASP A 166 0.80 0.71 0.37
C ASP A 166 0.88 1.64 -0.85
N HIS A 167 0.89 2.95 -0.63
CA HIS A 167 1.14 3.90 -1.70
C HIS A 167 2.55 3.78 -2.26
N VAL A 168 3.54 3.59 -1.38
CA VAL A 168 4.94 3.27 -1.71
C VAL A 168 5.40 2.12 -0.82
N LEU A 169 6.12 1.15 -1.38
CA LEU A 169 6.66 0.01 -0.66
C LEU A 169 8.18 0.17 -0.46
N GLY A 170 8.71 -0.41 0.59
CA GLY A 170 10.15 -0.41 0.86
C GLY A 170 10.96 -1.16 -0.20
N ARG A 171 10.33 -2.08 -0.95
CA ARG A 171 10.91 -2.83 -2.08
C ARG A 171 9.88 -3.00 -3.18
N GLY A 172 10.33 -3.14 -4.43
CA GLY A 172 9.45 -3.31 -5.57
C GLY A 172 8.54 -2.10 -5.80
N THR A 173 7.34 -2.30 -6.33
CA THR A 173 6.35 -1.24 -6.57
C THR A 173 4.95 -1.72 -6.24
N SER A 174 4.11 -0.83 -5.74
CA SER A 174 2.72 -1.09 -5.36
C SER A 174 1.91 -1.70 -6.50
N VAL A 175 0.98 -2.57 -6.16
CA VAL A 175 0.00 -3.13 -7.11
C VAL A 175 -1.21 -2.21 -7.16
N ILE A 176 -1.60 -1.80 -8.35
CA ILE A 176 -2.83 -1.03 -8.58
C ILE A 176 -3.84 -2.01 -9.18
N ALA A 177 -4.69 -2.57 -8.33
CA ALA A 177 -5.54 -3.70 -8.70
C ALA A 177 -6.92 -3.23 -9.19
N HIS A 178 -7.18 -3.32 -10.51
CA HIS A 178 -8.54 -3.11 -11.02
C HIS A 178 -9.53 -4.17 -10.46
N PRO A 179 -10.79 -3.79 -10.08
CA PRO A 179 -11.44 -2.49 -10.31
C PRO A 179 -11.19 -1.43 -9.21
N ASP A 180 -10.75 -1.78 -8.03
CA ASP A 180 -10.59 -0.86 -6.90
C ASP A 180 -9.44 0.14 -7.11
N GLY A 181 -8.33 -0.32 -7.69
CA GLY A 181 -7.17 0.51 -7.99
C GLY A 181 -7.40 1.39 -9.22
N ASN A 182 -6.91 2.64 -9.14
CA ASN A 182 -6.99 3.64 -10.19
C ASN A 182 -5.63 4.29 -10.45
N VAL A 183 -5.08 4.10 -11.66
CA VAL A 183 -3.74 4.59 -12.00
C VAL A 183 -3.65 6.11 -12.05
N VAL A 184 -4.71 6.80 -12.51
CA VAL A 184 -4.72 8.27 -12.58
C VAL A 184 -4.69 8.86 -11.18
N ALA A 185 -5.59 8.40 -10.30
CA ALA A 185 -5.63 8.81 -8.90
C ALA A 185 -4.30 8.50 -8.18
N TYR A 186 -3.71 7.34 -8.47
CA TYR A 186 -2.42 6.93 -7.92
C TYR A 186 -1.28 7.88 -8.29
N LEU A 187 -1.18 8.27 -9.57
CA LEU A 187 -0.16 9.22 -10.04
C LEU A 187 -0.35 10.62 -9.46
N GLN A 188 -1.60 11.06 -9.30
CA GLN A 188 -1.91 12.33 -8.63
C GLN A 188 -1.51 12.28 -7.14
N SER A 189 -1.73 11.14 -6.50
CA SER A 189 -1.36 10.91 -5.10
C SER A 189 0.16 10.84 -4.90
N LEU A 190 0.91 10.21 -5.84
CA LEU A 190 2.38 10.26 -5.84
C LEU A 190 2.90 11.70 -5.91
N ARG A 191 2.33 12.50 -6.81
CA ARG A 191 2.68 13.93 -6.92
C ARG A 191 2.38 14.67 -5.62
N ARG A 192 1.22 14.42 -5.01
CA ARG A 192 0.84 15.03 -3.73
C ARG A 192 1.83 14.69 -2.62
N VAL A 193 2.29 13.45 -2.52
CA VAL A 193 3.30 13.06 -1.53
C VAL A 193 4.66 13.70 -1.85
N LEU A 194 5.04 13.78 -3.12
CA LEU A 194 6.26 14.46 -3.58
C LEU A 194 6.26 15.94 -3.18
N ASP A 195 5.12 16.64 -3.37
CA ASP A 195 4.97 18.06 -3.07
C ASP A 195 5.05 18.35 -1.55
N LEU A 196 4.89 17.33 -0.69
CA LEU A 196 5.14 17.46 0.76
C LEU A 196 6.62 17.58 1.12
N GLY A 197 7.53 17.19 0.21
CA GLY A 197 8.97 17.12 0.48
C GLY A 197 9.31 16.18 1.66
N PRO A 198 8.94 14.87 1.59
CA PRO A 198 9.10 13.99 2.74
C PRO A 198 10.56 13.79 3.12
N ALA A 199 10.87 13.86 4.42
CA ALA A 199 12.18 13.55 4.98
C ALA A 199 12.43 12.03 5.02
N ALA A 200 11.37 11.23 5.16
CA ALA A 200 11.37 9.78 5.12
C ALA A 200 10.01 9.26 4.66
N LEU A 201 9.96 8.05 4.08
CA LEU A 201 8.73 7.32 3.80
C LEU A 201 8.69 6.04 4.65
N TYR A 202 7.67 5.91 5.46
CA TYR A 202 7.40 4.73 6.27
C TYR A 202 6.31 3.91 5.58
N CYS A 203 6.73 2.81 4.98
CA CYS A 203 5.93 1.99 4.06
C CYS A 203 5.08 0.97 4.81
N GLY A 204 3.93 0.56 4.24
CA GLY A 204 3.11 -0.53 4.77
C GLY A 204 3.85 -1.88 4.74
N HIS A 205 4.73 -2.08 3.76
CA HIS A 205 5.56 -3.29 3.61
C HIS A 205 6.99 -2.97 3.23
N GLY A 206 7.94 -3.79 3.74
CA GLY A 206 9.37 -3.65 3.50
C GLY A 206 10.01 -2.56 4.34
N PRO A 207 11.32 -2.27 4.13
CA PRO A 207 12.05 -1.31 4.92
C PRO A 207 11.58 0.13 4.72
N GLU A 208 11.84 0.95 5.70
CA GLU A 208 11.73 2.40 5.64
C GLU A 208 12.67 3.02 4.59
N LEU A 209 12.26 4.13 3.99
CA LEU A 209 13.00 4.82 2.93
C LEU A 209 13.45 6.19 3.43
N THR A 210 14.72 6.27 3.84
CA THR A 210 15.29 7.43 4.56
C THR A 210 16.45 8.10 3.82
N GLU A 211 17.06 7.45 2.81
CA GLU A 211 18.23 8.04 2.12
C GLU A 211 17.81 9.12 1.13
N ASP A 212 16.95 8.78 0.17
CA ASP A 212 16.41 9.72 -0.83
C ASP A 212 14.95 9.35 -1.18
N PRO A 213 13.99 9.70 -0.30
CA PRO A 213 12.58 9.41 -0.53
C PRO A 213 12.01 10.09 -1.78
N MET A 214 12.57 11.25 -2.17
CA MET A 214 12.15 11.98 -3.36
C MET A 214 12.51 11.23 -4.64
N ALA A 215 13.74 10.70 -4.74
CA ALA A 215 14.16 9.88 -5.87
C ALA A 215 13.32 8.60 -5.99
N VAL A 216 12.86 8.02 -4.88
CA VAL A 216 11.95 6.86 -4.91
C VAL A 216 10.59 7.25 -5.48
N LEU A 217 10.01 8.38 -5.09
CA LEU A 217 8.74 8.88 -5.65
C LEU A 217 8.85 9.16 -7.16
N ASP A 218 9.94 9.79 -7.60
CA ASP A 218 10.22 10.02 -9.02
C ASP A 218 10.39 8.70 -9.79
N TYR A 219 11.09 7.73 -9.20
CA TYR A 219 11.20 6.39 -9.76
C TYR A 219 9.83 5.74 -9.95
N TYR A 220 8.93 5.82 -8.97
CA TYR A 220 7.58 5.26 -9.08
C TYR A 220 6.81 5.87 -10.26
N MET A 221 6.86 7.19 -10.44
CA MET A 221 6.22 7.87 -11.57
C MET A 221 6.83 7.44 -12.90
N ALA A 222 8.16 7.41 -13.00
CA ALA A 222 8.87 6.98 -14.20
C ALA A 222 8.61 5.51 -14.53
N HIS A 223 8.54 4.64 -13.52
CA HIS A 223 8.20 3.23 -13.67
C HIS A 223 6.79 3.04 -14.24
N ARG A 224 5.77 3.77 -13.73
CA ARG A 224 4.40 3.71 -14.29
C ARG A 224 4.36 4.19 -15.73
N ALA A 225 5.01 5.30 -16.06
CA ALA A 225 5.11 5.80 -17.43
C ALA A 225 5.84 4.81 -18.35
N HIS A 226 6.88 4.13 -17.87
CA HIS A 226 7.57 3.09 -18.63
C HIS A 226 6.63 1.90 -18.92
N ARG A 227 5.90 1.38 -17.91
CA ARG A 227 4.94 0.27 -18.10
C ARG A 227 3.83 0.64 -19.09
N GLU A 228 3.32 1.86 -19.02
CA GLU A 228 2.32 2.38 -19.96
C GLU A 228 2.85 2.38 -21.41
N ARG A 229 4.05 2.93 -21.64
CA ARG A 229 4.67 2.91 -22.97
C ARG A 229 4.85 1.48 -23.50
N ARG A 230 5.33 0.57 -22.66
CA ARG A 230 5.53 -0.84 -23.06
C ARG A 230 4.21 -1.51 -23.47
N LEU A 231 3.10 -1.23 -22.77
CA LEU A 231 1.78 -1.74 -23.15
C LEU A 231 1.35 -1.17 -24.52
N LEU A 232 1.52 0.14 -24.73
CA LEU A 232 1.18 0.77 -26.00
C LEU A 232 2.04 0.24 -27.17
N GLU A 233 3.34 0.00 -26.96
CA GLU A 233 4.23 -0.60 -27.94
C GLU A 233 3.74 -1.99 -28.39
N VAL A 234 3.32 -2.83 -27.44
CA VAL A 234 2.79 -4.16 -27.74
C VAL A 234 1.47 -4.05 -28.51
N LEU A 235 0.55 -3.19 -28.06
CA LEU A 235 -0.77 -3.01 -28.67
C LEU A 235 -0.70 -2.34 -30.05
N ALA A 236 0.32 -1.56 -30.34
CA ALA A 236 0.58 -1.03 -31.70
C ALA A 236 0.89 -2.16 -32.71
N GLY A 237 1.39 -3.29 -32.26
CA GLY A 237 1.61 -4.49 -33.07
C GLY A 237 0.35 -5.33 -33.31
N GLY A 238 -0.77 -5.01 -32.69
CA GLY A 238 -2.05 -5.70 -32.80
C GLY A 238 -2.72 -5.95 -31.45
N SER A 239 -3.90 -6.55 -31.49
CA SER A 239 -4.67 -6.88 -30.29
C SER A 239 -4.03 -8.04 -29.50
N ALA A 240 -4.08 -7.96 -28.17
CA ALA A 240 -3.51 -8.94 -27.25
C ALA A 240 -4.46 -9.26 -26.08
N THR A 241 -4.31 -10.44 -25.48
CA THR A 241 -4.91 -10.78 -24.18
C THR A 241 -4.10 -10.15 -23.05
N VAL A 242 -4.70 -10.03 -21.88
CA VAL A 242 -3.97 -9.56 -20.67
C VAL A 242 -2.76 -10.45 -20.35
N ASP A 243 -2.90 -11.76 -20.55
CA ASP A 243 -1.82 -12.73 -20.28
C ASP A 243 -0.64 -12.55 -21.26
N GLU A 244 -0.90 -12.29 -22.54
CA GLU A 244 0.13 -11.97 -23.54
C GLU A 244 0.84 -10.65 -23.22
N LEU A 245 0.08 -9.63 -22.77
CA LEU A 245 0.64 -8.36 -22.32
C LEU A 245 1.54 -8.55 -21.10
N VAL A 246 1.10 -9.32 -20.11
CA VAL A 246 1.90 -9.63 -18.92
C VAL A 246 3.17 -10.40 -19.29
N ALA A 247 3.07 -11.42 -20.12
CA ALA A 247 4.23 -12.20 -20.55
C ALA A 247 5.30 -11.36 -21.26
N THR A 248 4.88 -10.29 -21.95
CA THR A 248 5.80 -9.40 -22.69
C THR A 248 6.32 -8.26 -21.81
N VAL A 249 5.42 -7.57 -21.12
CA VAL A 249 5.75 -6.33 -20.37
C VAL A 249 6.40 -6.63 -19.02
N TYR A 250 6.07 -7.79 -18.42
CA TYR A 250 6.57 -8.23 -17.13
C TYR A 250 7.46 -9.48 -17.22
N ALA A 251 8.11 -9.71 -18.36
CA ALA A 251 8.97 -10.88 -18.60
C ALA A 251 10.10 -11.04 -17.55
N SER A 252 10.61 -9.92 -17.01
CA SER A 252 11.64 -9.91 -15.95
C SER A 252 11.09 -10.10 -14.54
N VAL A 253 9.77 -10.12 -14.36
CA VAL A 253 9.12 -10.28 -13.05
C VAL A 253 8.91 -11.78 -12.78
N PRO A 254 9.18 -12.27 -11.56
CA PRO A 254 8.91 -13.66 -11.18
C PRO A 254 7.47 -14.08 -11.49
N LYS A 255 7.28 -15.30 -12.00
CA LYS A 255 5.96 -15.76 -12.49
C LYS A 255 4.89 -15.85 -11.39
N ASN A 256 5.27 -16.10 -10.14
CA ASN A 256 4.36 -16.07 -8.98
C ASN A 256 3.70 -14.68 -8.77
N LEU A 257 4.33 -13.60 -9.26
CA LEU A 257 3.78 -12.23 -9.22
C LEU A 257 2.95 -11.86 -10.46
N TRP A 258 2.89 -12.71 -11.49
CA TRP A 258 2.12 -12.42 -12.70
C TRP A 258 0.62 -12.19 -12.46
N PRO A 259 -0.05 -12.89 -11.52
CA PRO A 259 -1.44 -12.56 -11.18
C PRO A 259 -1.62 -11.12 -10.68
N ALA A 260 -0.67 -10.58 -9.91
CA ALA A 260 -0.66 -9.20 -9.47
C ALA A 260 -0.36 -8.23 -10.63
N ALA A 261 0.61 -8.58 -11.50
CA ALA A 261 0.92 -7.85 -12.72
C ALA A 261 -0.31 -7.77 -13.65
N ALA A 262 -1.09 -8.85 -13.78
CA ALA A 262 -2.31 -8.86 -14.59
C ALA A 262 -3.37 -7.89 -14.06
N ARG A 263 -3.53 -7.80 -12.73
CA ARG A 263 -4.44 -6.81 -12.11
C ARG A 263 -3.99 -5.39 -12.39
N SER A 264 -2.69 -5.10 -12.24
CA SER A 264 -2.11 -3.78 -12.58
C SER A 264 -2.19 -3.47 -14.08
N THR A 265 -2.03 -4.48 -14.94
CA THR A 265 -2.21 -4.31 -16.39
C THR A 265 -3.64 -3.91 -16.71
N ARG A 266 -4.65 -4.56 -16.11
CA ARG A 266 -6.07 -4.18 -16.30
C ARG A 266 -6.34 -2.75 -15.85
N ALA A 267 -5.78 -2.30 -14.74
CA ALA A 267 -5.92 -0.92 -14.29
C ALA A 267 -5.29 0.09 -15.27
N MET A 268 -4.15 -0.25 -15.86
CA MET A 268 -3.52 0.59 -16.88
C MET A 268 -4.32 0.59 -18.19
N LEU A 269 -4.85 -0.56 -18.62
CA LEU A 269 -5.71 -0.65 -19.80
C LEU A 269 -6.99 0.16 -19.61
N ALA A 270 -7.62 0.11 -18.44
CA ALA A 270 -8.78 0.95 -18.12
C ALA A 270 -8.45 2.44 -18.29
N LYS A 271 -7.33 2.92 -17.71
CA LYS A 271 -6.84 4.27 -17.93
C LYS A 271 -6.68 4.63 -19.42
N LEU A 272 -6.04 3.75 -20.20
CA LEU A 272 -5.78 3.99 -21.62
C LEU A 272 -7.05 4.03 -22.47
N LEU A 273 -8.07 3.22 -22.11
CA LEU A 273 -9.40 3.24 -22.71
C LEU A 273 -10.14 4.55 -22.39
N ASP A 274 -10.13 4.97 -21.13
CA ASP A 274 -10.78 6.20 -20.68
C ASP A 274 -10.16 7.45 -21.34
N GLU A 275 -8.84 7.41 -21.61
CA GLU A 275 -8.10 8.47 -22.32
C GLU A 275 -8.25 8.39 -23.85
N GLY A 276 -8.94 7.38 -24.39
CA GLY A 276 -9.09 7.17 -25.84
C GLY A 276 -7.77 6.85 -26.56
N ARG A 277 -6.76 6.37 -25.83
CA ARG A 277 -5.42 6.04 -26.36
C ARG A 277 -5.34 4.63 -26.92
N ILE A 278 -6.27 3.78 -26.55
CA ILE A 278 -6.53 2.46 -27.14
C ILE A 278 -8.02 2.29 -27.34
N ASP A 279 -8.39 1.38 -28.26
CA ASP A 279 -9.76 0.97 -28.52
C ASP A 279 -10.03 -0.39 -27.86
N PRO A 280 -11.27 -0.71 -27.42
CA PRO A 280 -11.62 -2.03 -26.86
C PRO A 280 -11.20 -3.22 -27.74
N SER A 281 -11.15 -3.05 -29.06
CA SER A 281 -10.69 -4.09 -29.99
C SER A 281 -9.22 -4.47 -29.85
N HIS A 282 -8.40 -3.64 -29.19
CA HIS A 282 -7.01 -3.96 -28.86
C HIS A 282 -6.90 -5.01 -27.75
N ILE A 283 -7.99 -5.28 -27.01
CA ILE A 283 -7.98 -6.21 -25.87
C ILE A 283 -8.77 -7.46 -26.23
N LYS A 284 -8.07 -8.59 -26.40
CA LYS A 284 -8.71 -9.90 -26.62
C LYS A 284 -9.25 -10.48 -25.33
N ALA A 285 -10.36 -11.22 -25.39
CA ALA A 285 -10.83 -12.04 -24.29
C ALA A 285 -9.80 -13.15 -23.99
N SER A 286 -9.52 -13.42 -22.72
CA SER A 286 -8.66 -14.55 -22.32
C SER A 286 -9.31 -15.86 -22.72
N SER A 287 -8.54 -16.78 -23.31
CA SER A 287 -9.01 -18.10 -23.77
C SER A 287 -9.38 -19.08 -22.65
N GLN A 288 -9.14 -18.72 -21.38
CA GLN A 288 -9.48 -19.53 -20.20
C GLN A 288 -10.90 -19.29 -19.68
N GLY A 289 -11.92 -19.40 -20.53
CA GLY A 289 -13.33 -19.22 -20.14
C GLY A 289 -14.32 -20.11 -20.90
N ARG A 290 -13.83 -21.04 -21.73
CA ARG A 290 -14.69 -22.05 -22.35
C ARG A 290 -14.49 -23.41 -21.70
N GLY A 291 -14.77 -23.49 -20.39
CA GLY A 291 -15.13 -24.75 -19.75
C GLY A 291 -16.49 -25.16 -20.29
N SER A 292 -16.51 -26.16 -21.12
CA SER A 292 -17.69 -26.76 -21.72
C SER A 292 -18.74 -27.12 -20.67
N CYS A 293 -19.82 -26.36 -20.59
CA CYS A 293 -21.09 -26.95 -20.16
C CYS A 293 -21.58 -27.87 -21.27
N GLN A 294 -21.05 -29.08 -21.31
CA GLN A 294 -21.69 -30.18 -22.06
C GLN A 294 -22.73 -30.79 -21.13
N GLY A 295 -23.99 -30.57 -21.48
CA GLY A 295 -25.13 -31.42 -21.34
C GLY A 295 -25.25 -32.30 -20.08
N ALA A 296 -26.01 -31.85 -19.11
CA ALA A 296 -26.84 -32.74 -18.28
C ALA A 296 -28.28 -32.42 -18.63
N SER A 297 -28.87 -33.25 -19.45
CA SER A 297 -30.30 -33.31 -19.75
C SER A 297 -31.05 -33.54 -18.45
N CYS A 298 -31.85 -32.58 -18.00
CA CYS A 298 -32.91 -32.79 -17.02
C CYS A 298 -34.03 -33.56 -17.71
N GLN A 299 -34.19 -34.84 -17.41
CA GLN A 299 -35.46 -35.57 -17.58
C GLN A 299 -36.14 -35.70 -16.21
N ARG A 300 -37.34 -35.14 -16.16
CA ARG A 300 -38.47 -35.27 -15.22
C ARG A 300 -38.23 -35.80 -13.78
#